data_54e0e8f22f8f06278533ba4e879f5cfa
#
_entry.id   54e0e8f22f8f06278533ba4e879f5cfa
#
_cell.length_a   1.000
_cell.length_b   1.000
_cell.length_c   1.000
_cell.angle_alpha   90.00
_cell.angle_beta   90.00
_cell.angle_gamma   90.00
#
_symmetry.space_group_name_H-M   'P 1'
#
loop_
_entity.id
_entity.type
_entity.pdbx_description
1 polymer ?
#
loop_
_entity_poly.entity_id
_entity_poly.type
_entity_poly.pdbx_seq_one_letter_code
_entity_poly.pdbx_strand_id
1 'polypeptide(L)'
;MAIVFAVTDKAAGKKGISCFLIPTATPGFIVGRTEDKMGQHASDTVQIILENCRVPASALLGKEGEGYKIALSNLEAGRIGIAAQSIGMARAAFEAAVRYAK
;
A
#
# COMPACT_ATOMS: atom_id res chain seq x y z
N MET A 1 3.32 -9.42 -7.50
CA MET A 1 1.91 -9.57 -7.13
C MET A 1 1.47 -8.27 -6.47
N ALA A 2 0.29 -7.76 -6.78
CA ALA A 2 -0.22 -6.52 -6.23
C ALA A 2 -1.57 -6.75 -5.54
N ILE A 3 -1.79 -6.03 -4.42
CA ILE A 3 -3.10 -5.93 -3.78
C ILE A 3 -3.76 -4.66 -4.32
N VAL A 4 -4.89 -4.82 -4.99
CA VAL A 4 -5.59 -3.72 -5.66
C VAL A 4 -6.95 -3.51 -5.01
N PHE A 5 -7.21 -2.30 -4.56
CA PHE A 5 -8.53 -1.87 -4.08
C PHE A 5 -9.23 -1.14 -5.21
N ALA A 6 -10.40 -1.62 -5.60
CA ALA A 6 -11.17 -1.07 -6.70
C ALA A 6 -12.63 -0.86 -6.30
N VAL A 7 -13.26 0.16 -6.89
CA VAL A 7 -14.69 0.41 -6.70
C VAL A 7 -15.47 -0.55 -7.60
N THR A 8 -16.19 -1.48 -7.01
CA THR A 8 -17.07 -2.42 -7.70
C THR A 8 -18.54 -1.98 -7.70
N ASP A 9 -18.93 -1.18 -6.70
CA ASP A 9 -20.26 -0.53 -6.63
C ASP A 9 -20.12 0.95 -6.22
N LYS A 10 -20.33 1.85 -7.16
CA LYS A 10 -20.25 3.30 -6.90
C LYS A 10 -21.35 3.81 -5.97
N ALA A 11 -22.50 3.16 -5.92
CA ALA A 11 -23.64 3.60 -5.11
C ALA A 11 -23.47 3.24 -3.63
N ALA A 12 -22.71 2.19 -3.32
CA ALA A 12 -22.52 1.67 -1.96
C ALA A 12 -21.45 2.42 -1.14
N GLY A 13 -20.80 3.46 -1.68
CA GLY A 13 -19.78 4.24 -0.99
C GLY A 13 -18.63 3.35 -0.49
N LYS A 14 -18.32 3.38 0.81
CA LYS A 14 -17.24 2.58 1.40
C LYS A 14 -17.46 1.07 1.29
N LYS A 15 -18.71 0.62 1.23
CA LYS A 15 -19.09 -0.78 1.03
C LYS A 15 -19.02 -1.21 -0.44
N GLY A 16 -18.77 -0.30 -1.35
CA GLY A 16 -18.59 -0.58 -2.77
C GLY A 16 -17.14 -0.76 -3.17
N ILE A 17 -16.21 -0.87 -2.24
CA ILE A 17 -14.79 -1.10 -2.49
C ILE A 17 -14.49 -2.58 -2.24
N SER A 18 -13.91 -3.25 -3.24
CA SER A 18 -13.45 -4.63 -3.14
C SER A 18 -11.93 -4.71 -3.27
N CYS A 19 -11.36 -5.80 -2.79
CA CYS A 19 -9.92 -6.03 -2.77
C CYS A 19 -9.58 -7.22 -3.67
N PHE A 20 -8.54 -7.08 -4.48
CA PHE A 20 -8.11 -8.11 -5.43
C PHE A 20 -6.61 -8.38 -5.28
N LEU A 21 -6.23 -9.63 -5.42
CA LEU A 21 -4.84 -10.07 -5.49
C LEU A 21 -4.49 -10.35 -6.96
N ILE A 22 -3.68 -9.48 -7.56
CA ILE A 22 -3.40 -9.51 -9.00
C ILE A 22 -1.92 -9.79 -9.25
N PRO A 23 -1.57 -10.84 -10.02
CA PRO A 23 -0.20 -11.00 -10.50
C PRO A 23 0.20 -9.81 -11.38
N THR A 24 1.36 -9.23 -11.14
CA THR A 24 1.84 -8.06 -11.90
C THR A 24 2.13 -8.35 -13.37
N ALA A 25 2.24 -9.64 -13.73
CA ALA A 25 2.35 -10.09 -15.11
C ALA A 25 0.99 -10.23 -15.84
N THR A 26 -0.14 -9.91 -15.17
CA THR A 26 -1.46 -9.98 -15.79
C THR A 26 -1.54 -9.00 -16.96
N PRO A 27 -2.02 -9.42 -18.14
CA PRO A 27 -2.22 -8.52 -19.26
C PRO A 27 -3.08 -7.32 -18.87
N GLY A 28 -2.63 -6.12 -19.24
CA GLY A 28 -3.30 -4.88 -18.87
C GLY A 28 -2.92 -4.32 -17.51
N PHE A 29 -2.07 -5.00 -16.72
CA PHE A 29 -1.44 -4.43 -15.54
C PHE A 29 -0.13 -3.75 -15.95
N ILE A 30 -0.11 -2.44 -15.94
CA ILE A 30 1.02 -1.64 -16.44
C ILE A 30 1.63 -0.88 -15.26
N VAL A 31 2.93 -1.06 -15.07
CA VAL A 31 3.73 -0.26 -14.15
C VAL A 31 4.18 0.98 -14.92
N GLY A 32 3.70 2.12 -14.51
CA GLY A 32 4.02 3.40 -15.13
C GLY A 32 5.26 4.05 -14.54
N ARG A 33 5.22 5.38 -14.42
CA ARG A 33 6.35 6.16 -13.93
C ARG A 33 6.65 5.85 -12.46
N THR A 34 7.94 5.74 -12.14
CA THR A 34 8.43 5.75 -10.75
C THR A 34 8.46 7.19 -10.24
N GLU A 35 7.94 7.42 -9.06
CA GLU A 35 7.90 8.73 -8.43
C GLU A 35 9.24 9.08 -7.81
N ASP A 36 9.68 10.33 -8.02
CA ASP A 36 10.82 10.93 -7.34
C ASP A 36 10.35 11.47 -6.00
N LYS A 37 10.79 10.83 -4.91
CA LYS A 37 10.32 11.13 -3.55
C LYS A 37 11.37 11.90 -2.77
N MET A 38 10.93 12.70 -1.80
CA MET A 38 11.81 13.41 -0.87
C MET A 38 12.63 12.47 0.03
N GLY A 39 12.14 11.26 0.30
CA GLY A 39 12.79 10.25 1.12
C GLY A 39 12.23 8.86 0.88
N GLN A 40 12.72 7.87 1.64
CA GLN A 40 12.32 6.46 1.50
C GLN A 40 12.62 5.91 0.09
N HIS A 41 13.77 6.26 -0.49
CA HIS A 41 14.14 5.94 -1.87
C HIS A 41 14.31 4.43 -2.11
N ALA A 42 14.58 3.65 -1.07
CA ALA A 42 14.67 2.20 -1.15
C ALA A 42 13.29 1.51 -1.26
N SER A 43 12.19 2.25 -1.10
CA SER A 43 10.82 1.76 -1.30
C SER A 43 10.23 2.41 -2.53
N ASP A 44 10.08 1.67 -3.61
CA ASP A 44 9.53 2.19 -4.86
C ASP A 44 8.08 2.64 -4.70
N THR A 45 7.77 3.77 -5.30
CA THR A 45 6.40 4.27 -5.47
C THR A 45 6.17 4.50 -6.95
N VAL A 46 5.16 3.85 -7.51
CA VAL A 46 4.91 3.88 -8.94
C VAL A 46 3.43 4.12 -9.24
N GLN A 47 3.17 4.70 -10.39
CA GLN A 47 1.82 4.75 -10.94
C GLN A 47 1.45 3.37 -11.49
N ILE A 48 0.27 2.87 -11.14
CA ILE A 48 -0.29 1.66 -11.73
C ILE A 48 -1.43 2.05 -12.67
N ILE A 49 -1.38 1.53 -13.88
CA ILE A 49 -2.39 1.71 -14.90
C ILE A 49 -3.03 0.35 -15.19
N LEU A 50 -4.35 0.29 -15.17
CA LEU A 50 -5.09 -0.93 -15.47
C LEU A 50 -5.89 -0.71 -16.76
N GLU A 51 -5.43 -1.31 -17.85
CA GLU A 51 -6.07 -1.24 -19.17
C GLU A 51 -6.65 -2.60 -19.55
N ASN A 52 -7.97 -2.72 -19.54
CA ASN A 52 -8.64 -4.00 -19.82
C ASN A 52 -8.05 -5.18 -19.04
N CYS A 53 -7.55 -4.93 -17.83
CA CYS A 53 -6.94 -5.93 -16.96
C CYS A 53 -8.03 -6.87 -16.43
N ARG A 54 -8.12 -8.05 -17.03
CA ARG A 54 -9.12 -9.06 -16.66
C ARG A 54 -8.51 -10.06 -15.69
N VAL A 55 -9.18 -10.26 -14.56
CA VAL A 55 -8.78 -11.20 -13.51
C VAL A 55 -9.91 -12.20 -13.25
N PRO A 56 -9.61 -13.44 -12.87
CA PRO A 56 -10.64 -14.41 -12.49
C PRO A 56 -11.33 -13.98 -11.18
N ALA A 57 -12.56 -14.43 -10.98
CA ALA A 57 -13.29 -14.15 -9.74
C ALA A 57 -12.55 -14.63 -8.47
N SER A 58 -11.72 -15.66 -8.60
CA SER A 58 -10.85 -16.16 -7.51
C SER A 58 -9.75 -15.18 -7.08
N ALA A 59 -9.50 -14.12 -7.85
CA ALA A 59 -8.59 -13.03 -7.44
C ALA A 59 -9.20 -12.12 -6.37
N LEU A 60 -10.51 -12.20 -6.12
CA LEU A 60 -11.16 -11.46 -5.06
C LEU A 60 -10.65 -11.91 -3.69
N LEU A 61 -10.17 -10.98 -2.89
CA LEU A 61 -9.73 -11.19 -1.52
C LEU A 61 -10.86 -10.85 -0.55
N GLY A 62 -11.33 -11.84 0.20
CA GLY A 62 -12.53 -11.71 1.03
C GLY A 62 -13.81 -11.75 0.19
N LYS A 63 -14.79 -10.92 0.55
CA LYS A 63 -16.06 -10.77 -0.17
C LYS A 63 -16.12 -9.43 -0.90
N GLU A 64 -16.96 -9.34 -1.90
CA GLU A 64 -17.26 -8.07 -2.55
C GLU A 64 -17.74 -7.05 -1.53
N GLY A 65 -17.21 -5.82 -1.61
CA GLY A 65 -17.52 -4.74 -0.69
C GLY A 65 -16.72 -4.73 0.62
N GLU A 66 -15.87 -5.73 0.88
CA GLU A 66 -15.04 -5.79 2.10
C GLU A 66 -13.68 -5.08 1.97
N GLY A 67 -13.34 -4.54 0.80
CA GLY A 67 -12.03 -3.95 0.55
C GLY A 67 -11.67 -2.83 1.52
N TYR A 68 -12.60 -1.96 1.86
CA TYR A 68 -12.36 -0.89 2.83
C TYR A 68 -12.01 -1.42 4.23
N LYS A 69 -12.71 -2.47 4.69
CA LYS A 69 -12.43 -3.14 5.97
C LYS A 69 -11.05 -3.79 5.97
N ILE A 70 -10.69 -4.47 4.88
CA ILE A 70 -9.38 -5.11 4.69
C ILE A 70 -8.28 -4.05 4.74
N ALA A 71 -8.43 -2.92 4.06
CA ALA A 71 -7.46 -1.83 4.09
C ALA A 71 -7.25 -1.29 5.50
N LEU A 72 -8.32 -1.00 6.24
CA LEU A 72 -8.22 -0.46 7.60
C LEU A 72 -7.56 -1.43 8.58
N SER A 73 -7.87 -2.73 8.52
CA SER A 73 -7.25 -3.72 9.42
C SER A 73 -5.74 -3.82 9.25
N ASN A 74 -5.24 -3.67 8.02
CA ASN A 74 -3.80 -3.62 7.75
C ASN A 74 -3.16 -2.32 8.24
N LEU A 75 -3.87 -1.19 8.15
CA LEU A 75 -3.36 0.09 8.63
C LEU A 75 -3.22 0.15 10.16
N GLU A 76 -4.06 -0.54 10.92
CA GLU A 76 -3.91 -0.63 12.38
C GLU A 76 -2.57 -1.25 12.80
N ALA A 77 -2.23 -2.39 12.24
CA ALA A 77 -0.93 -3.02 12.47
C ALA A 77 0.24 -2.16 11.97
N GLY A 78 0.08 -1.50 10.83
CA GLY A 78 1.07 -0.61 10.23
C GLY A 78 1.43 0.57 11.13
N ARG A 79 0.49 1.13 11.87
CA ARG A 79 0.72 2.26 12.79
C ARG A 79 1.73 1.94 13.88
N ILE A 80 1.69 0.73 14.44
CA ILE A 80 2.65 0.28 15.46
C ILE A 80 4.05 0.19 14.86
N GLY A 81 4.19 -0.37 13.66
CA GLY A 81 5.46 -0.46 12.95
C GLY A 81 6.08 0.90 12.64
N ILE A 82 5.28 1.85 12.16
CA ILE A 82 5.75 3.22 11.86
C ILE A 82 6.12 3.98 13.14
N ALA A 83 5.39 3.81 14.24
CA ALA A 83 5.75 4.40 15.51
C ALA A 83 7.10 3.86 16.01
N ALA A 84 7.32 2.56 15.95
CA ALA A 84 8.60 1.95 16.32
C ALA A 84 9.76 2.43 15.44
N GLN A 85 9.55 2.55 14.13
CA GLN A 85 10.53 3.11 13.20
C GLN A 85 10.90 4.56 13.55
N SER A 86 9.90 5.40 13.85
CA SER A 86 10.11 6.80 14.21
C SER A 86 10.93 6.95 15.49
N ILE A 87 10.65 6.14 16.51
CA ILE A 87 11.39 6.11 17.77
C ILE A 87 12.83 5.65 17.53
N GLY A 88 13.04 4.62 16.69
CA GLY A 88 14.37 4.13 16.33
C GLY A 88 15.23 5.21 15.65
N MET A 89 14.64 5.94 14.70
CA MET A 89 15.32 7.05 14.01
C MET A 89 15.64 8.20 14.98
N ALA A 90 14.70 8.60 15.83
CA ALA A 90 14.89 9.65 16.82
C ALA A 90 16.01 9.27 17.81
N ARG A 91 16.05 8.03 18.29
CA ARG A 91 17.10 7.51 19.16
C ARG A 91 18.47 7.55 18.51
N ALA A 92 18.59 7.08 17.27
CA ALA A 92 19.85 7.08 16.53
C ALA A 92 20.40 8.51 16.36
N ALA A 93 19.53 9.47 16.00
CA ALA A 93 19.89 10.86 15.85
C ALA A 93 20.33 11.47 17.19
N PHE A 94 19.59 11.22 18.27
CA PHE A 94 19.92 11.68 19.62
C PHE A 94 21.26 11.14 20.09
N GLU A 95 21.52 9.84 19.97
CA GLU A 95 22.77 9.21 20.37
C GLU A 95 23.97 9.74 19.56
N ALA A 96 23.78 10.04 18.26
CA ALA A 96 24.81 10.66 17.43
C ALA A 96 25.12 12.09 17.90
N ALA A 97 24.08 12.88 18.18
CA ALA A 97 24.25 14.25 18.69
C ALA A 97 24.97 14.29 20.04
N VAL A 98 24.60 13.41 20.97
CA VAL A 98 25.24 13.33 22.28
C VAL A 98 26.70 12.90 22.16
N ARG A 99 27.05 11.98 21.28
CA ARG A 99 28.46 11.60 21.03
C ARG A 99 29.27 12.73 20.43
N TYR A 100 28.67 13.52 19.57
CA TYR A 100 29.35 14.69 18.96
C TYR A 100 29.58 15.82 19.97
N ALA A 101 28.67 16.03 20.92
CA ALA A 101 28.73 17.10 21.92
C ALA A 101 29.69 16.81 23.09
N LYS A 102 30.15 15.59 23.26
CA LYS A 102 31.14 15.17 24.26
C LYS A 102 32.58 15.26 23.73
#